data_031b51395d6ffeaa5d90cc1b1cc45763
#
_entry.id   031b51395d6ffeaa5d90cc1b1cc45763
#
_cell.length_a   1.000
_cell.length_b   1.000
_cell.length_c   1.000
_cell.angle_alpha   90.00
_cell.angle_beta   90.00
_cell.angle_gamma   90.00
#
_symmetry.space_group_name_H-M   'P 1'
#
loop_
_entity.id
_entity.type
_entity.pdbx_description
1 polymer ?
#
loop_
_entity_poly.entity_id
_entity_poly.type
_entity_poly.pdbx_seq_one_letter_code
_entity_poly.pdbx_strand_id
1 'polypeptide(L)'
;MSAALDYPTTRYDPAPLVDLSARDERARLTESALRAFFNIMATWSIRDADARALLGGVASSTFYDYKRNPARVLDQDKLTRISYLIGIFKALHILHGAELADRWVAMPNRNRIFGGGSPLDYMTRGGTPAMQTVRRLLDARRGGG
;
A
#
# COMPACT_ATOMS: atom_id res chain seq x y z
N MET A 1 33.44 20.51 2.63
CA MET A 1 32.98 19.13 2.48
C MET A 1 32.79 18.52 3.86
N SER A 2 31.56 18.15 4.17
CA SER A 2 31.28 17.56 5.47
C SER A 2 31.70 16.10 5.47
N ALA A 3 32.37 15.66 6.53
CA ALA A 3 32.68 14.27 6.72
C ALA A 3 31.39 13.51 7.06
N ALA A 4 31.19 12.36 6.45
CA ALA A 4 30.10 11.49 6.81
C ALA A 4 30.31 10.97 8.24
N LEU A 5 29.25 10.98 9.03
CA LEU A 5 29.30 10.37 10.36
C LEU A 5 29.25 8.86 10.23
N ASP A 6 30.15 8.19 10.92
CA ASP A 6 30.13 6.74 10.98
C ASP A 6 29.15 6.31 12.06
N TYR A 7 28.08 5.66 11.62
CA TYR A 7 27.12 5.05 12.54
C TYR A 7 27.44 3.58 12.72
N PRO A 8 27.19 3.02 13.90
CA PRO A 8 27.37 1.61 14.09
C PRO A 8 26.53 0.81 13.09
N THR A 9 27.12 -0.21 12.50
CA THR A 9 26.37 -1.12 11.66
C THR A 9 25.36 -1.89 12.51
N THR A 10 24.12 -1.93 12.05
CA THR A 10 23.07 -2.69 12.73
C THR A 10 22.71 -3.91 11.88
N ARG A 11 22.00 -4.85 12.48
CA ARG A 11 21.51 -6.01 11.75
C ARG A 11 20.47 -5.64 10.71
N TYR A 12 19.89 -4.46 10.85
CA TYR A 12 18.88 -3.97 9.95
C TYR A 12 19.54 -3.11 8.90
N ASP A 13 19.52 -3.63 7.68
CA ASP A 13 20.04 -2.91 6.52
C ASP A 13 18.85 -2.42 5.71
N PRO A 14 18.48 -1.13 5.84
CA PRO A 14 17.29 -0.63 5.13
C PRO A 14 17.49 -0.71 3.63
N ALA A 15 16.41 -0.99 2.91
CA ALA A 15 16.42 -0.95 1.47
C ALA A 15 16.87 0.43 0.97
N PRO A 16 17.59 0.50 -0.15
CA PRO A 16 17.96 1.78 -0.73
C PRO A 16 16.73 2.65 -0.96
N LEU A 17 16.90 3.95 -0.81
CA LEU A 17 15.84 4.91 -1.09
C LEU A 17 15.43 4.81 -2.56
N VAL A 18 14.15 4.65 -2.81
CA VAL A 18 13.57 4.77 -4.14
C VAL A 18 13.10 6.21 -4.31
N ASP A 19 13.70 6.92 -5.25
CA ASP A 19 13.38 8.34 -5.48
C ASP A 19 12.12 8.47 -6.35
N LEU A 20 10.96 8.53 -5.71
CA LEU A 20 9.69 8.67 -6.41
C LEU A 20 9.45 10.08 -6.96
N SER A 21 10.33 11.05 -6.64
CA SER A 21 10.29 12.36 -7.29
C SER A 21 10.86 12.30 -8.70
N ALA A 22 11.70 11.31 -9.00
CA ALA A 22 12.31 11.14 -10.31
C ALA A 22 11.34 10.43 -11.26
N ARG A 23 11.05 11.07 -12.39
CA ARG A 23 10.13 10.51 -13.38
C ARG A 23 10.60 9.15 -13.92
N ASP A 24 11.90 9.00 -14.14
CA ASP A 24 12.45 7.74 -14.66
C ASP A 24 12.23 6.58 -13.68
N GLU A 25 12.37 6.81 -12.39
CA GLU A 25 12.07 5.81 -11.38
C GLU A 25 10.59 5.46 -11.35
N ARG A 26 9.71 6.47 -11.44
CA ARG A 26 8.28 6.22 -11.50
C ARG A 26 7.92 5.42 -12.76
N ALA A 27 8.51 5.77 -13.91
CA ALA A 27 8.26 5.03 -15.14
C ALA A 27 8.68 3.56 -15.03
N ARG A 28 9.82 3.32 -14.40
CA ARG A 28 10.33 1.96 -14.21
C ARG A 28 9.40 1.13 -13.32
N LEU A 29 8.79 1.74 -12.32
CA LEU A 29 8.01 1.03 -11.31
C LEU A 29 6.53 0.89 -11.65
N THR A 30 6.00 1.74 -12.51
CA THR A 30 4.54 1.88 -12.70
C THR A 30 3.87 0.58 -13.15
N GLU A 31 4.43 -0.10 -14.15
CA GLU A 31 3.78 -1.30 -14.69
C GLU A 31 3.63 -2.39 -13.63
N SER A 32 4.72 -2.71 -12.93
CA SER A 32 4.67 -3.73 -11.89
C SER A 32 3.80 -3.31 -10.70
N ALA A 33 3.81 -2.02 -10.35
CA ALA A 33 2.97 -1.49 -9.28
C ALA A 33 1.49 -1.63 -9.62
N LEU A 34 1.09 -1.26 -10.84
CA LEU A 34 -0.31 -1.38 -11.26
C LEU A 34 -0.76 -2.85 -11.31
N ARG A 35 0.09 -3.74 -11.81
CA ARG A 35 -0.23 -5.17 -11.83
C ARG A 35 -0.43 -5.70 -10.41
N ALA A 36 0.47 -5.35 -9.48
CA ALA A 36 0.33 -5.74 -8.09
C ALA A 36 -0.95 -5.18 -7.48
N PHE A 37 -1.23 -3.90 -7.72
CA PHE A 37 -2.44 -3.26 -7.21
C PHE A 37 -3.71 -3.99 -7.67
N PHE A 38 -3.85 -4.25 -8.96
CA PHE A 38 -5.05 -4.91 -9.47
C PHE A 38 -5.15 -6.35 -8.99
N ASN A 39 -4.04 -7.07 -8.84
CA ASN A 39 -4.04 -8.40 -8.25
C ASN A 39 -4.51 -8.37 -6.79
N ILE A 40 -4.05 -7.40 -6.02
CA ILE A 40 -4.46 -7.24 -4.62
C ILE A 40 -5.96 -6.91 -4.54
N MET A 41 -6.43 -5.99 -5.37
CA MET A 41 -7.86 -5.63 -5.39
C MET A 41 -8.73 -6.85 -5.71
N ALA A 42 -8.31 -7.66 -6.67
CA ALA A 42 -9.03 -8.89 -7.02
C ALA A 42 -8.99 -9.90 -5.87
N THR A 43 -7.83 -10.10 -5.26
CA THR A 43 -7.66 -11.05 -4.15
C THR A 43 -8.49 -10.65 -2.94
N TRP A 44 -8.54 -9.36 -2.64
CA TRP A 44 -9.35 -8.83 -1.52
C TRP A 44 -10.83 -8.67 -1.88
N SER A 45 -11.21 -8.90 -3.14
CA SER A 45 -12.58 -8.72 -3.63
C SER A 45 -13.08 -7.27 -3.42
N ILE A 46 -12.23 -6.31 -3.70
CA ILE A 46 -12.55 -4.90 -3.54
C ILE A 46 -13.36 -4.42 -4.74
N ARG A 47 -14.46 -3.70 -4.48
CA ARG A 47 -15.27 -3.10 -5.54
C ARG A 47 -14.49 -1.98 -6.24
N ASP A 48 -14.81 -1.75 -7.51
CA ASP A 48 -14.13 -0.72 -8.31
C ASP A 48 -14.19 0.67 -7.66
N ALA A 49 -15.33 1.03 -7.06
CA ALA A 49 -15.47 2.32 -6.39
C ALA A 49 -14.47 2.47 -5.23
N ASP A 50 -14.29 1.43 -4.42
CA ASP A 50 -13.34 1.45 -3.31
C ASP A 50 -11.90 1.40 -3.80
N ALA A 51 -11.62 0.63 -4.84
CA ALA A 51 -10.29 0.58 -5.45
C ALA A 51 -9.88 1.96 -5.98
N ARG A 52 -10.81 2.66 -6.63
CA ARG A 52 -10.58 4.02 -7.11
C ARG A 52 -10.29 4.99 -5.97
N ALA A 53 -11.02 4.85 -4.87
CA ALA A 53 -10.81 5.67 -3.66
C ALA A 53 -9.43 5.40 -3.06
N LEU A 54 -8.99 4.15 -3.02
CA LEU A 54 -7.66 3.79 -2.53
C LEU A 54 -6.55 4.42 -3.38
N LEU A 55 -6.79 4.64 -4.67
CA LEU A 55 -5.86 5.35 -5.55
C LEU A 55 -5.97 6.87 -5.46
N GLY A 56 -6.77 7.40 -4.55
CA GLY A 56 -6.91 8.84 -4.35
C GLY A 56 -8.12 9.45 -5.04
N GLY A 57 -9.11 8.65 -5.41
CA GLY A 57 -10.33 9.15 -6.06
C GLY A 57 -10.20 9.25 -7.56
N VAL A 58 -9.56 8.30 -8.19
CA VAL A 58 -9.36 8.28 -9.65
C VAL A 58 -10.71 8.14 -10.35
N ALA A 59 -10.90 8.89 -11.44
CA ALA A 59 -12.10 8.80 -12.27
C ALA A 59 -12.23 7.39 -12.89
N SER A 60 -13.46 6.96 -13.12
CA SER A 60 -13.75 5.63 -13.66
C SER A 60 -13.02 5.36 -14.99
N SER A 61 -13.04 6.31 -15.91
CA SER A 61 -12.38 6.15 -17.20
C SER A 61 -10.86 5.99 -17.07
N THR A 62 -10.25 6.77 -16.20
CA THR A 62 -8.81 6.67 -15.90
C THR A 62 -8.47 5.33 -15.26
N PHE A 63 -9.31 4.87 -14.34
CA PHE A 63 -9.13 3.59 -13.66
C PHE A 63 -9.13 2.43 -14.66
N TYR A 64 -10.11 2.39 -15.57
CA TYR A 64 -10.16 1.35 -16.60
C TYR A 64 -9.00 1.45 -17.58
N ASP A 65 -8.53 2.66 -17.86
CA ASP A 65 -7.36 2.87 -18.70
C ASP A 65 -6.09 2.31 -18.04
N TYR A 66 -5.93 2.49 -16.74
CA TYR A 66 -4.82 1.86 -15.99
C TYR A 66 -4.85 0.34 -16.11
N LYS A 67 -6.05 -0.23 -16.06
CA LYS A 67 -6.23 -1.68 -16.15
C LYS A 67 -5.83 -2.22 -17.51
N ARG A 68 -6.23 -1.51 -18.59
CA ARG A 68 -5.97 -1.94 -19.97
C ARG A 68 -4.55 -1.66 -20.41
N ASN A 69 -3.98 -0.56 -19.94
CA ASN A 69 -2.66 -0.11 -20.39
C ASN A 69 -1.82 0.33 -19.17
N PRO A 70 -1.19 -0.63 -18.47
CA PRO A 70 -0.38 -0.31 -17.30
C PRO A 70 0.98 0.32 -17.66
N ALA A 71 1.35 0.37 -18.94
CA ALA A 71 2.64 0.94 -19.38
C ALA A 71 2.54 2.47 -19.45
N ARG A 72 2.54 3.11 -18.30
CA ARG A 72 2.48 4.58 -18.18
C ARG A 72 3.30 5.02 -16.98
N VAL A 73 3.34 6.32 -16.71
CA VAL A 73 4.04 6.88 -15.56
C VAL A 73 3.01 7.41 -14.57
N LEU A 74 2.89 6.75 -13.43
CA LEU A 74 2.07 7.23 -12.34
C LEU A 74 2.80 8.33 -11.56
N ASP A 75 2.02 9.22 -10.93
CA ASP A 75 2.58 10.22 -10.05
C ASP A 75 3.04 9.60 -8.72
N GLN A 76 3.77 10.38 -7.95
CA GLN A 76 4.35 9.95 -6.68
C GLN A 76 3.27 9.50 -5.68
N ASP A 77 2.17 10.24 -5.58
CA ASP A 77 1.09 9.91 -4.65
C ASP A 77 0.51 8.52 -4.92
N LYS A 78 0.19 8.22 -6.16
CA LYS A 78 -0.39 6.93 -6.51
C LYS A 78 0.57 5.77 -6.26
N LEU A 79 1.84 5.95 -6.61
CA LEU A 79 2.86 4.92 -6.33
C LEU A 79 3.06 4.71 -4.83
N THR A 80 3.02 5.78 -4.04
CA THR A 80 3.10 5.69 -2.58
C THR A 80 1.91 4.90 -2.01
N ARG A 81 0.70 5.18 -2.48
CA ARG A 81 -0.51 4.45 -2.06
C ARG A 81 -0.38 2.97 -2.37
N ILE A 82 0.03 2.63 -3.59
CA ILE A 82 0.22 1.24 -3.99
C ILE A 82 1.28 0.56 -3.13
N SER A 83 2.37 1.24 -2.84
CA SER A 83 3.43 0.72 -1.97
C SER A 83 2.90 0.36 -0.59
N TYR A 84 2.08 1.22 0.03
CA TYR A 84 1.45 0.90 1.31
C TYR A 84 0.55 -0.32 1.21
N LEU A 85 -0.25 -0.42 0.16
CA LEU A 85 -1.17 -1.55 -0.03
C LEU A 85 -0.43 -2.86 -0.22
N ILE A 86 0.66 -2.85 -0.98
CA ILE A 86 1.52 -4.03 -1.15
C ILE A 86 2.10 -4.46 0.21
N GLY A 87 2.59 -3.51 0.98
CA GLY A 87 3.14 -3.79 2.30
C GLY A 87 2.10 -4.35 3.27
N ILE A 88 0.88 -3.82 3.25
CA ILE A 88 -0.23 -4.31 4.04
C ILE A 88 -0.59 -5.75 3.63
N PHE A 89 -0.68 -6.00 2.33
CA PHE A 89 -0.95 -7.33 1.80
C PHE A 89 0.08 -8.36 2.30
N LYS A 90 1.34 -8.03 2.17
CA LYS A 90 2.43 -8.91 2.62
C LYS A 90 2.39 -9.16 4.12
N ALA A 91 2.18 -8.10 4.90
CA ALA A 91 2.11 -8.21 6.36
C ALA A 91 0.95 -9.10 6.79
N LEU A 92 -0.20 -8.97 6.16
CA LEU A 92 -1.36 -9.82 6.47
C LEU A 92 -1.09 -11.29 6.20
N HIS A 93 -0.41 -11.62 5.10
CA HIS A 93 -0.09 -13.00 4.77
C HIS A 93 0.98 -13.60 5.67
N ILE A 94 1.81 -12.76 6.29
CA ILE A 94 2.76 -13.22 7.32
C ILE A 94 2.04 -13.49 8.63
N LEU A 95 1.08 -12.62 9.00
CA LEU A 95 0.38 -12.72 10.29
C LEU A 95 -0.72 -13.79 10.32
N HIS A 96 -1.36 -14.03 9.18
CA HIS A 96 -2.56 -14.87 9.11
C HIS A 96 -2.45 -15.87 7.98
N GLY A 97 -3.28 -16.91 8.03
CA GLY A 97 -3.46 -17.79 6.87
C GLY A 97 -4.11 -17.03 5.72
N ALA A 98 -3.95 -17.52 4.49
CA ALA A 98 -4.39 -16.82 3.29
C ALA A 98 -5.86 -16.42 3.34
N GLU A 99 -6.74 -17.30 3.81
CA GLU A 99 -8.17 -17.00 3.86
C GLU A 99 -8.49 -15.78 4.71
N LEU A 100 -7.97 -15.71 5.93
CA LEU A 100 -8.19 -14.56 6.81
C LEU A 100 -7.46 -13.32 6.29
N ALA A 101 -6.22 -13.48 5.81
CA ALA A 101 -5.44 -12.38 5.26
C ALA A 101 -6.18 -11.68 4.12
N ASP A 102 -6.83 -12.45 3.26
CA ASP A 102 -7.54 -11.90 2.09
C ASP A 102 -8.88 -11.26 2.44
N ARG A 103 -9.44 -11.56 3.61
CA ARG A 103 -10.72 -10.99 4.05
C ARG A 103 -10.57 -9.86 5.07
N TRP A 104 -9.40 -9.73 5.67
CA TRP A 104 -9.17 -8.87 6.82
C TRP A 104 -9.54 -7.41 6.58
N VAL A 105 -9.16 -6.86 5.43
CA VAL A 105 -9.36 -5.43 5.16
C VAL A 105 -10.82 -5.03 5.05
N ALA A 106 -11.68 -5.94 4.59
CA ALA A 106 -13.11 -5.67 4.36
C ALA A 106 -13.99 -6.05 5.56
N MET A 107 -13.42 -6.65 6.60
CA MET A 107 -14.16 -7.06 7.79
C MET A 107 -14.15 -5.98 8.84
N PRO A 108 -15.25 -5.82 9.62
CA PRO A 108 -15.20 -4.96 10.81
C PRO A 108 -14.07 -5.41 11.74
N ASN A 109 -13.39 -4.44 12.35
CA ASN A 109 -12.23 -4.70 13.17
C ASN A 109 -12.45 -4.13 14.58
N ARG A 110 -12.01 -4.87 15.59
CA ARG A 110 -12.18 -4.48 16.99
C ARG A 110 -11.19 -3.41 17.44
N ASN A 111 -10.13 -3.17 16.67
CA ASN A 111 -9.18 -2.14 17.06
C ASN A 111 -9.87 -0.77 17.05
N ARG A 112 -9.61 -0.02 18.12
CA ARG A 112 -10.26 1.27 18.36
C ARG A 112 -10.05 2.28 17.25
N ILE A 113 -8.94 2.20 16.52
CA ILE A 113 -8.64 3.15 15.44
C ILE A 113 -9.66 3.07 14.32
N PHE A 114 -10.34 1.93 14.15
CA PHE A 114 -11.31 1.74 13.07
C PHE A 114 -12.73 2.15 13.45
N GLY A 115 -12.96 2.52 14.71
CA GLY A 115 -14.26 3.02 15.16
C GLY A 115 -15.41 2.07 14.91
N GLY A 116 -15.18 0.75 14.92
CA GLY A 116 -16.18 -0.26 14.66
C GLY A 116 -16.34 -0.62 13.17
N GLY A 117 -15.67 0.09 12.29
CA GLY A 117 -15.69 -0.20 10.85
C GLY A 117 -14.56 -1.11 10.40
N SER A 118 -14.38 -1.20 9.10
CA SER A 118 -13.33 -2.02 8.50
C SER A 118 -12.07 -1.20 8.23
N PRO A 119 -10.90 -1.86 8.15
CA PRO A 119 -9.69 -1.19 7.68
C PRO A 119 -9.85 -0.58 6.29
N LEU A 120 -10.58 -1.22 5.40
CA LEU A 120 -10.86 -0.68 4.07
C LEU A 120 -11.58 0.66 4.16
N ASP A 121 -12.65 0.74 4.95
CA ASP A 121 -13.39 1.99 5.14
C ASP A 121 -12.48 3.09 5.72
N TYR A 122 -11.67 2.73 6.70
CA TYR A 122 -10.71 3.64 7.32
C TYR A 122 -9.72 4.20 6.29
N MET A 123 -9.17 3.34 5.42
CA MET A 123 -8.19 3.75 4.42
C MET A 123 -8.80 4.54 3.26
N THR A 124 -10.00 4.19 2.81
CA THR A 124 -10.67 4.93 1.74
C THR A 124 -11.04 6.34 2.19
N ARG A 125 -11.35 6.52 3.46
CA ARG A 125 -11.72 7.82 4.02
C ARG A 125 -10.50 8.64 4.45
N GLY A 126 -9.47 7.99 4.97
CA GLY A 126 -8.32 8.67 5.56
C GLY A 126 -7.13 8.86 4.64
N GLY A 127 -7.10 8.20 3.48
CA GLY A 127 -6.02 8.35 2.50
C GLY A 127 -4.67 7.79 2.97
N THR A 128 -3.58 8.40 2.49
CA THR A 128 -2.23 7.90 2.80
C THR A 128 -1.89 7.89 4.29
N PRO A 129 -2.28 8.86 5.11
CA PRO A 129 -2.04 8.76 6.56
C PRO A 129 -2.71 7.54 7.19
N ALA A 130 -3.91 7.20 6.73
CA ALA A 130 -4.62 6.02 7.22
C ALA A 130 -3.92 4.74 6.79
N MET A 131 -3.46 4.67 5.55
CA MET A 131 -2.69 3.52 5.05
C MET A 131 -1.40 3.33 5.85
N GLN A 132 -0.71 4.41 6.14
CA GLN A 132 0.49 4.38 6.95
C GLN A 132 0.20 3.84 8.35
N THR A 133 -0.90 4.27 8.96
CA THR A 133 -1.32 3.81 10.28
C THR A 133 -1.61 2.30 10.27
N VAL A 134 -2.35 1.81 9.28
CA VAL A 134 -2.64 0.38 9.13
C VAL A 134 -1.34 -0.42 8.96
N ARG A 135 -0.44 0.07 8.11
CA ARG A 135 0.85 -0.57 7.89
C ARG A 135 1.65 -0.68 9.19
N ARG A 136 1.70 0.40 9.97
CA ARG A 136 2.41 0.40 11.27
C ARG A 136 1.80 -0.55 12.26
N LEU A 137 0.46 -0.62 12.31
CA LEU A 137 -0.26 -1.55 13.18
C LEU A 137 0.13 -3.00 12.89
N LEU A 138 0.16 -3.36 11.62
CA LEU A 138 0.51 -4.71 11.20
C LEU A 138 2.00 -5.01 11.44
N ASP A 139 2.87 -4.05 11.16
CA ASP A 139 4.30 -4.22 11.40
C ASP A 139 4.61 -4.39 12.89
N ALA A 140 3.91 -3.68 13.76
CA ALA A 140 4.06 -3.83 15.20
C ALA A 140 3.70 -5.26 15.65
N ARG A 141 2.64 -5.82 15.09
CA ARG A 141 2.23 -7.20 15.37
C ARG A 141 3.26 -8.22 14.86
N ARG A 142 3.85 -7.96 13.69
CA ARG A 142 4.92 -8.82 13.16
C ARG A 142 6.16 -8.79 14.02
N GLY A 143 6.43 -7.69 14.71
CA GLY A 143 7.56 -7.56 15.60
C GLY A 143 7.42 -8.27 16.93
N GLY A 144 6.35 -9.04 17.14
CA GLY A 144 6.13 -9.78 18.36
C GLY A 144 5.56 -8.95 19.51
N GLY A 145 5.11 -7.75 19.18
CA GLY A 145 4.51 -6.85 20.15
C GLY A 145 3.04 -7.10 20.37
#